data_52bbcd68cd174505990ecec01386014e
#
_entry.id   52bbcd68cd174505990ecec01386014e
#
_cell.length_a   1.000
_cell.length_b   1.000
_cell.length_c   1.000
_cell.angle_alpha   90.00
_cell.angle_beta   90.00
_cell.angle_gamma   90.00
#
_symmetry.space_group_name_H-M   'P 1'
#
loop_
_entity.id
_entity.type
_entity.pdbx_description
1 polymer ?
#
loop_
_entity_poly.entity_id
_entity_poly.type
_entity_poly.pdbx_seq_one_letter_code
_entity_poly.pdbx_strand_id
1 'polypeptide(L)'
;GVSAQIFHQAGSEMMKACQELNGLEVGKAKMTKAFNLPCKAVIHTCGPRYMDGTHNEDEYLAACYWNSMALAYEYMRKNDMESINIAFPCISTGINAYPNHEACVIAIQTVKRLMNKFPETKAIHVCFVCDKTEDYMLYKEALRLR
;
A
#
# COMPACT_ATOMS: atom_id res chain seq x y z
N GLY A 1 5.34 -11.01 9.89
CA GLY A 1 4.70 -9.73 9.66
C GLY A 1 3.36 -9.82 8.96
N VAL A 2 2.85 -8.70 8.50
CA VAL A 2 1.54 -8.62 7.85
C VAL A 2 1.49 -9.50 6.60
N SER A 3 2.55 -9.50 5.79
CA SER A 3 2.62 -10.31 4.57
C SER A 3 2.46 -11.80 4.88
N ALA A 4 3.15 -12.29 5.90
CA ALA A 4 3.05 -13.70 6.29
C ALA A 4 1.64 -14.06 6.73
N GLN A 5 0.97 -13.19 7.47
CA GLN A 5 -0.42 -13.41 7.90
C GLN A 5 -1.38 -13.44 6.72
N ILE A 6 -1.20 -12.56 5.75
CA ILE A 6 -2.02 -12.52 4.54
C ILE A 6 -1.87 -13.82 3.76
N PHE A 7 -0.63 -14.28 3.54
CA PHE A 7 -0.39 -15.55 2.84
C PHE A 7 -1.01 -16.74 3.57
N HIS A 8 -0.88 -16.76 4.90
CA HIS A 8 -1.46 -17.83 5.69
C HIS A 8 -2.98 -17.90 5.55
N GLN A 9 -3.66 -16.76 5.67
CA GLN A 9 -5.13 -16.72 5.59
C GLN A 9 -5.66 -16.86 4.17
N ALA A 10 -4.92 -16.40 3.17
CA ALA A 10 -5.33 -16.51 1.77
C ALA A 10 -5.31 -17.95 1.25
N GLY A 11 -4.45 -18.79 1.82
CA GLY A 11 -4.30 -20.17 1.39
C GLY A 11 -3.17 -20.36 0.38
N SER A 12 -2.92 -21.63 0.01
CA SER A 12 -1.78 -22.01 -0.84
C SER A 12 -1.84 -21.41 -2.26
N GLU A 13 -3.03 -21.13 -2.77
CA GLU A 13 -3.18 -20.58 -4.11
C GLU A 13 -2.58 -19.18 -4.26
N MET A 14 -2.54 -18.41 -3.17
CA MET A 14 -1.94 -17.08 -3.17
C MET A 14 -0.44 -17.14 -3.48
N MET A 15 0.29 -18.06 -2.85
CA MET A 15 1.72 -18.22 -3.10
C MET A 15 1.98 -18.57 -4.57
N LYS A 16 1.17 -19.46 -5.12
CA LYS A 16 1.27 -19.86 -6.52
C LYS A 16 1.02 -18.68 -7.45
N ALA A 17 -0.02 -17.88 -7.17
CA ALA A 17 -0.34 -16.70 -7.96
C ALA A 17 0.80 -15.67 -7.92
N CYS A 18 1.44 -15.48 -6.77
CA CYS A 18 2.57 -14.57 -6.63
C CYS A 18 3.79 -15.05 -7.41
N GLN A 19 4.02 -16.37 -7.45
CA GLN A 19 5.11 -16.92 -8.26
C GLN A 19 4.89 -16.65 -9.75
N GLU A 20 3.65 -16.66 -10.21
CA GLU A 20 3.30 -16.37 -11.60
C GLU A 20 3.49 -14.90 -11.98
N LEU A 21 3.62 -14.00 -11.01
CA LEU A 21 3.88 -12.58 -11.26
C LEU A 21 5.33 -12.31 -11.72
N ASN A 22 6.21 -13.28 -11.64
CA ASN A 22 7.62 -13.16 -12.07
C ASN A 22 8.38 -12.07 -11.32
N GLY A 23 8.22 -12.04 -9.99
CA GLY A 23 8.91 -11.09 -9.15
C GLY A 23 8.21 -9.74 -9.05
N LEU A 24 8.75 -8.89 -8.19
CA LEU A 24 8.19 -7.57 -7.92
C LEU A 24 9.32 -6.64 -7.52
N GLU A 25 9.65 -5.71 -8.40
CA GLU A 25 10.70 -4.74 -8.16
C GLU A 25 10.29 -3.72 -7.10
N VAL A 26 11.27 -3.13 -6.42
CA VAL A 26 11.03 -2.12 -5.39
C VAL A 26 10.25 -0.93 -5.99
N GLY A 27 9.21 -0.51 -5.30
CA GLY A 27 8.34 0.58 -5.74
C GLY A 27 7.26 0.18 -6.71
N LYS A 28 7.29 -1.02 -7.26
CA LYS A 28 6.26 -1.52 -8.18
C LYS A 28 5.12 -2.17 -7.42
N ALA A 29 4.00 -2.34 -8.10
CA ALA A 29 2.82 -2.98 -7.53
C ALA A 29 2.17 -3.89 -8.57
N LYS A 30 1.64 -5.02 -8.12
CA LYS A 30 0.91 -5.98 -8.96
C LYS A 30 -0.27 -6.51 -8.17
N MET A 31 -1.32 -6.90 -8.88
CA MET A 31 -2.56 -7.37 -8.24
C MET A 31 -2.76 -8.86 -8.47
N THR A 32 -3.30 -9.54 -7.45
CA THR A 32 -3.79 -10.91 -7.56
C THR A 32 -5.22 -10.97 -7.05
N LYS A 33 -5.85 -12.13 -7.27
CA LYS A 33 -7.10 -12.47 -6.59
C LYS A 33 -6.84 -12.58 -5.09
N ALA A 34 -7.91 -12.51 -4.31
CA ALA A 34 -7.81 -12.59 -2.84
C ALA A 34 -7.88 -14.02 -2.30
N PHE A 35 -8.35 -14.96 -3.11
CA PHE A 35 -8.55 -16.38 -2.71
C PHE A 35 -9.41 -16.49 -1.45
N ASN A 36 -8.87 -16.99 -0.34
CA ASN A 36 -9.66 -17.18 0.88
C ASN A 36 -9.82 -15.94 1.74
N LEU A 37 -9.22 -14.81 1.33
CA LEU A 37 -9.37 -13.57 2.07
C LEU A 37 -10.73 -12.92 1.84
N PRO A 38 -11.31 -12.25 2.84
CA PRO A 38 -12.61 -11.59 2.72
C PRO A 38 -12.51 -10.21 2.06
N CYS A 39 -11.87 -10.15 0.91
CA CYS A 39 -11.72 -8.91 0.13
C CYS A 39 -11.77 -9.25 -1.36
N LYS A 40 -11.81 -8.23 -2.20
CA LYS A 40 -11.97 -8.43 -3.66
C LYS A 40 -10.68 -8.81 -4.36
N ALA A 41 -9.57 -8.26 -3.90
CA ALA A 41 -8.26 -8.48 -4.52
C ALA A 41 -7.17 -8.10 -3.53
N VAL A 42 -5.93 -8.48 -3.85
CA VAL A 42 -4.75 -8.08 -3.08
C VAL A 42 -3.77 -7.39 -4.00
N ILE A 43 -3.30 -6.23 -3.58
CA ILE A 43 -2.23 -5.51 -4.25
C ILE A 43 -0.94 -5.80 -3.51
N HIS A 44 0.05 -6.30 -4.25
CA HIS A 44 1.37 -6.60 -3.73
C HIS A 44 2.31 -5.47 -4.15
N THR A 45 3.05 -4.92 -3.21
CA THR A 45 4.06 -3.90 -3.52
C THR A 45 5.32 -4.20 -2.72
N CYS A 46 6.46 -3.82 -3.29
CA CYS A 46 7.76 -4.08 -2.67
C CYS A 46 8.31 -2.78 -2.11
N GLY A 47 8.20 -2.61 -0.79
CA GLY A 47 8.71 -1.43 -0.11
C GLY A 47 10.23 -1.42 -0.05
N PRO A 48 10.85 -0.22 -0.07
CA PRO A 48 12.30 -0.12 0.00
C PRO A 48 12.82 -0.45 1.40
N ARG A 49 14.03 -0.98 1.45
CA ARG A 49 14.78 -1.08 2.69
C ARG A 49 15.44 0.26 2.95
N TYR A 50 15.22 0.80 4.13
CA TYR A 50 15.83 2.06 4.51
C TYR A 50 17.29 1.84 4.92
N MET A 51 18.21 2.56 4.30
CA MET A 51 19.63 2.48 4.60
C MET A 51 20.11 3.77 5.29
N ASP A 52 20.03 4.90 4.60
CA ASP A 52 20.52 6.17 5.14
C ASP A 52 19.76 7.40 4.61
N GLY A 53 18.74 7.18 3.79
CA GLY A 53 17.98 8.27 3.19
C GLY A 53 18.60 8.85 1.92
N THR A 54 19.70 8.28 1.41
CA THR A 54 20.41 8.80 0.22
C THR A 54 20.33 7.87 -0.99
N HIS A 55 19.51 6.80 -0.91
CA HIS A 55 19.37 5.81 -1.98
C HIS A 55 17.98 5.85 -2.61
N ASN A 56 17.37 7.03 -2.68
CA ASN A 56 16.04 7.25 -3.24
C ASN A 56 14.94 6.45 -2.50
N GLU A 57 15.16 6.14 -1.22
CA GLU A 57 14.20 5.37 -0.43
C GLU A 57 12.84 6.07 -0.38
N ASP A 58 12.84 7.40 -0.28
CA ASP A 58 11.61 8.20 -0.27
C ASP A 58 10.84 8.09 -1.58
N GLU A 59 11.54 8.12 -2.71
CA GLU A 59 10.92 7.97 -4.04
C GLU A 59 10.33 6.58 -4.22
N TYR A 60 11.03 5.54 -3.78
CA TYR A 60 10.53 4.17 -3.87
C TYR A 60 9.35 3.94 -2.96
N LEU A 61 9.37 4.49 -1.74
CA LEU A 61 8.23 4.36 -0.83
C LEU A 61 7.00 5.08 -1.40
N ALA A 62 7.18 6.29 -1.90
CA ALA A 62 6.10 7.02 -2.57
C ALA A 62 5.55 6.24 -3.75
N ALA A 63 6.42 5.61 -4.55
CA ALA A 63 6.00 4.80 -5.69
C ALA A 63 5.13 3.61 -5.27
N CYS A 64 5.41 2.99 -4.12
CA CYS A 64 4.57 1.91 -3.60
C CYS A 64 3.12 2.37 -3.42
N TYR A 65 2.92 3.51 -2.78
CA TYR A 65 1.59 4.06 -2.56
C TYR A 65 0.94 4.53 -3.86
N TRP A 66 1.69 5.23 -4.69
CA TRP A 66 1.19 5.73 -5.97
C TRP A 66 0.74 4.61 -6.89
N ASN A 67 1.60 3.62 -7.10
CA ASN A 67 1.31 2.51 -8.00
C ASN A 67 0.18 1.63 -7.48
N SER A 68 0.10 1.45 -6.16
CA SER A 68 -1.01 0.70 -5.55
C SER A 68 -2.34 1.43 -5.74
N MET A 69 -2.37 2.75 -5.57
CA MET A 69 -3.57 3.55 -5.82
C MET A 69 -3.99 3.49 -7.29
N ALA A 70 -3.02 3.53 -8.20
CA ALA A 70 -3.29 3.43 -9.64
C ALA A 70 -3.94 2.10 -10.00
N LEU A 71 -3.46 1.00 -9.42
CA LEU A 71 -4.07 -0.32 -9.63
C LEU A 71 -5.49 -0.39 -9.05
N ALA A 72 -5.70 0.19 -7.88
CA ALA A 72 -7.02 0.24 -7.25
C ALA A 72 -8.01 1.01 -8.15
N TYR A 73 -7.58 2.13 -8.69
CA TYR A 73 -8.42 2.93 -9.60
C TYR A 73 -8.75 2.14 -10.87
N GLU A 74 -7.76 1.50 -11.46
CA GLU A 74 -7.96 0.68 -12.65
C GLU A 74 -8.95 -0.46 -12.39
N TYR A 75 -8.83 -1.12 -11.24
CA TYR A 75 -9.76 -2.18 -10.83
C TYR A 75 -11.18 -1.63 -10.71
N MET A 76 -11.33 -0.48 -10.08
CA MET A 76 -12.62 0.18 -9.91
C MET A 76 -13.28 0.46 -11.26
N ARG A 77 -12.51 0.99 -12.21
CA ARG A 77 -13.00 1.32 -13.55
C ARG A 77 -13.39 0.08 -14.33
N LYS A 78 -12.56 -0.96 -14.30
CA LYS A 78 -12.83 -2.22 -15.02
C LYS A 78 -14.08 -2.92 -14.54
N ASN A 79 -14.43 -2.75 -13.29
CA ASN A 79 -15.57 -3.43 -12.66
C ASN A 79 -16.78 -2.51 -12.51
N ASP A 80 -16.78 -1.36 -13.17
CA ASP A 80 -17.88 -0.38 -13.15
C ASP A 80 -18.33 -0.02 -11.74
N MET A 81 -17.36 0.19 -10.85
CA MET A 81 -17.62 0.56 -9.46
C MET A 81 -17.58 2.06 -9.30
N GLU A 82 -18.51 2.62 -8.50
CA GLU A 82 -18.55 4.05 -8.21
C GLU A 82 -17.52 4.45 -7.16
N SER A 83 -17.16 3.53 -6.29
CA SER A 83 -16.16 3.75 -5.25
C SER A 83 -15.50 2.43 -4.86
N ILE A 84 -14.36 2.51 -4.19
CA ILE A 84 -13.66 1.33 -3.70
C ILE A 84 -12.91 1.68 -2.43
N ASN A 85 -12.71 0.68 -1.57
CA ASN A 85 -11.91 0.82 -0.35
C ASN A 85 -10.57 0.13 -0.56
N ILE A 86 -9.50 0.79 -0.14
CA ILE A 86 -8.16 0.20 -0.09
C ILE A 86 -7.60 0.31 1.32
N ALA A 87 -6.98 -0.75 1.80
CA ALA A 87 -6.30 -0.77 3.10
C ALA A 87 -4.80 -0.91 2.88
N PHE A 88 -4.04 0.00 3.47
CA PHE A 88 -2.58 -0.03 3.45
C PHE A 88 -2.03 -0.34 4.83
N PRO A 89 -1.05 -1.24 4.96
CA PRO A 89 -0.25 -1.31 6.17
C PRO A 89 0.76 -0.16 6.18
N CYS A 90 1.56 -0.07 7.24
CA CYS A 90 2.65 0.90 7.31
C CYS A 90 3.86 0.34 6.53
N ILE A 91 3.89 0.59 5.23
CA ILE A 91 4.89 0.00 4.33
C ILE A 91 6.31 0.40 4.76
N SER A 92 7.22 -0.58 4.75
CA SER A 92 8.66 -0.44 5.04
C SER A 92 9.02 -0.09 6.49
N THR A 93 8.07 0.05 7.42
CA THR A 93 8.39 0.43 8.81
C THR A 93 8.69 -0.75 9.72
N GLY A 94 8.59 -1.97 9.24
CA GLY A 94 8.97 -3.16 9.98
C GLY A 94 10.43 -3.53 9.73
N ILE A 95 10.66 -4.70 9.14
CA ILE A 95 12.00 -5.23 8.89
C ILE A 95 12.83 -4.33 7.96
N ASN A 96 12.19 -3.55 7.09
CA ASN A 96 12.87 -2.62 6.20
C ASN A 96 13.33 -1.34 6.91
N ALA A 97 12.99 -1.17 8.16
CA ALA A 97 13.51 -0.15 9.07
C ALA A 97 13.32 1.31 8.63
N TYR A 98 12.32 1.60 7.81
CA TYR A 98 12.02 2.98 7.45
C TYR A 98 11.54 3.74 8.69
N PRO A 99 12.09 4.94 8.97
CA PRO A 99 11.65 5.72 10.14
C PRO A 99 10.14 5.99 10.07
N ASN A 100 9.45 5.71 11.15
CA ASN A 100 7.98 5.73 11.19
C ASN A 100 7.37 7.08 10.82
N HIS A 101 7.93 8.16 11.34
CA HIS A 101 7.40 9.51 11.07
C HIS A 101 7.54 9.87 9.60
N GLU A 102 8.72 9.69 9.02
CA GLU A 102 8.96 10.00 7.62
C GLU A 102 8.10 9.14 6.70
N ALA A 103 7.97 7.85 7.02
CA ALA A 103 7.13 6.94 6.24
C ALA A 103 5.67 7.37 6.26
N CYS A 104 5.16 7.79 7.40
CA CYS A 104 3.79 8.31 7.54
C CYS A 104 3.57 9.54 6.66
N VAL A 105 4.50 10.48 6.70
CA VAL A 105 4.41 11.70 5.89
C VAL A 105 4.38 11.37 4.40
N ILE A 106 5.27 10.47 3.95
CA ILE A 106 5.33 10.06 2.54
C ILE A 106 4.03 9.39 2.12
N ALA A 107 3.48 8.50 2.93
CA ALA A 107 2.23 7.80 2.62
C ALA A 107 1.08 8.78 2.41
N ILE A 108 0.86 9.67 3.36
CA ILE A 108 -0.25 10.63 3.32
C ILE A 108 -0.07 11.63 2.19
N GLN A 109 1.13 12.19 2.04
CA GLN A 109 1.39 13.18 0.99
C GLN A 109 1.26 12.58 -0.40
N THR A 110 1.70 11.34 -0.59
CA THR A 110 1.60 10.68 -1.89
C THR A 110 0.15 10.47 -2.29
N VAL A 111 -0.67 9.96 -1.36
CA VAL A 111 -2.10 9.75 -1.62
C VAL A 111 -2.79 11.07 -1.93
N LYS A 112 -2.52 12.11 -1.15
CA LYS A 112 -3.10 13.44 -1.38
C LYS A 112 -2.69 14.02 -2.74
N ARG A 113 -1.41 13.89 -3.09
CA ARG A 113 -0.90 14.39 -4.36
C ARG A 113 -1.57 13.71 -5.55
N LEU A 114 -1.76 12.39 -5.45
CA LEU A 114 -2.44 11.63 -6.50
C LEU A 114 -3.89 12.08 -6.64
N MET A 115 -4.62 12.24 -5.53
CA MET A 115 -6.01 12.68 -5.54
C MET A 115 -6.18 14.10 -6.06
N ASN A 116 -5.21 14.97 -5.79
CA ASN A 116 -5.23 16.35 -6.31
C ASN A 116 -4.96 16.38 -7.81
N LYS A 117 -4.04 15.55 -8.27
CA LYS A 117 -3.70 15.48 -9.70
C LYS A 117 -4.78 14.79 -10.52
N PHE A 118 -5.40 13.77 -9.95
CA PHE A 118 -6.46 12.97 -10.58
C PHE A 118 -7.68 12.93 -9.66
N PRO A 119 -8.55 13.98 -9.71
CA PRO A 119 -9.67 14.08 -8.74
C PRO A 119 -10.62 12.90 -8.75
N GLU A 120 -10.72 12.17 -9.85
CA GLU A 120 -11.54 10.94 -9.94
C GLU A 120 -11.07 9.85 -8.98
N THR A 121 -9.81 9.89 -8.55
CA THR A 121 -9.29 8.93 -7.55
C THR A 121 -9.81 9.19 -6.15
N LYS A 122 -10.49 10.31 -5.91
CA LYS A 122 -11.13 10.60 -4.62
C LYS A 122 -12.27 9.61 -4.30
N ALA A 123 -12.72 8.85 -5.30
CA ALA A 123 -13.66 7.76 -5.09
C ALA A 123 -13.00 6.54 -4.41
N ILE A 124 -11.70 6.55 -4.23
CA ILE A 124 -10.98 5.52 -3.46
C ILE A 124 -10.94 5.95 -2.00
N HIS A 125 -11.55 5.15 -1.14
CA HIS A 125 -11.52 5.39 0.31
C HIS A 125 -10.30 4.69 0.89
N VAL A 126 -9.33 5.47 1.36
CA VAL A 126 -8.05 4.96 1.84
C VAL A 126 -8.09 4.78 3.36
N CYS A 127 -7.71 3.58 3.81
CA CYS A 127 -7.57 3.25 5.21
C CYS A 127 -6.13 2.85 5.49
N PHE A 128 -5.45 3.55 6.39
CA PHE A 128 -4.13 3.15 6.86
C PHE A 128 -4.30 2.29 8.11
N VAL A 129 -3.88 1.04 8.01
CA VAL A 129 -4.03 0.06 9.11
C VAL A 129 -2.72 -0.01 9.88
N CYS A 130 -2.78 0.41 11.14
CA CYS A 130 -1.60 0.49 12.01
C CYS A 130 -1.74 -0.54 13.12
N ASP A 131 -0.80 -1.49 13.18
CA ASP A 131 -0.79 -2.52 14.23
C ASP A 131 -0.05 -2.08 15.49
N LYS A 132 0.72 -0.99 15.41
CA LYS A 132 1.44 -0.42 16.55
C LYS A 132 0.84 0.91 16.97
N THR A 133 0.77 1.14 18.27
CA THR A 133 0.24 2.38 18.83
C THR A 133 0.99 3.60 18.31
N GLU A 134 2.31 3.50 18.18
CA GLU A 134 3.16 4.59 17.69
C GLU A 134 2.72 5.03 16.30
N ASP A 135 2.55 4.07 15.37
CA ASP A 135 2.12 4.38 14.01
C ASP A 135 0.70 4.95 13.99
N TYR A 136 -0.20 4.36 14.77
CA TYR A 136 -1.57 4.84 14.86
C TYR A 136 -1.61 6.32 15.27
N MET A 137 -0.82 6.70 16.27
CA MET A 137 -0.78 8.08 16.75
C MET A 137 -0.22 9.03 15.70
N LEU A 138 0.82 8.60 14.97
CA LEU A 138 1.40 9.40 13.88
C LEU A 138 0.39 9.67 12.77
N TYR A 139 -0.30 8.63 12.31
CA TYR A 139 -1.29 8.78 11.24
C TYR A 139 -2.50 9.59 11.69
N LYS A 140 -2.98 9.36 12.91
CA LYS A 140 -4.11 10.09 13.46
C LYS A 140 -3.82 11.59 13.51
N GLU A 141 -2.65 11.97 14.01
CA GLU A 141 -2.25 13.37 14.12
C GLU A 141 -2.08 14.00 12.73
N ALA A 142 -1.40 13.30 11.82
CA ALA A 142 -1.15 13.80 10.47
C ALA A 142 -2.46 14.01 9.69
N LEU A 143 -3.41 13.08 9.81
CA LEU A 143 -4.70 13.20 9.11
C LEU A 143 -5.59 14.27 9.71
N ARG A 144 -5.47 14.54 11.01
CA ARG A 144 -6.23 15.59 11.68
C ARG A 144 -5.81 16.98 11.22
N LEU A 145 -4.53 17.15 10.88
CA LEU A 145 -3.94 18.45 10.52
C LEU A 145 -4.05 18.81 9.04
N ARG A 146 -4.70 18.01 8.23
CA ARG A 146 -4.78 18.29 6.78
C ARG A 146 -5.65 19.50 6.43
#